data_b93d5ce5a7b9b3342382beab58a1239c
#
_entry.id   b93d5ce5a7b9b3342382beab58a1239c
#
_cell.length_a   1.000
_cell.length_b   1.000
_cell.length_c   1.000
_cell.angle_alpha   90.00
_cell.angle_beta   90.00
_cell.angle_gamma   90.00
#
_symmetry.space_group_name_H-M   'P 1'
#
loop_
_entity.id
_entity.type
_entity.pdbx_description
1 polymer ?
#
loop_
_entity_poly.entity_id
_entity_poly.type
_entity_poly.pdbx_seq_one_letter_code
_entity_poly.pdbx_strand_id
1 'polypeptide(L)'
;PPVPQQVVVWIVRFVVGISCYVSRSNWKRGIMAAVFAMLITLVTSQLGMTIRFGILHMFAFAILLWWLIDTVCRHKKLRTAVVSLVLGIAIIAIDYGFSSAYENGMRFTTDKTWFFVADWLNAGVSSSDYYPIFPSVGYVLIGSFFGYLLYNKRRSLFPRLGRYSWHAPFDFWGRIALWV
;
A
#
# COMPACT_ATOMS: atom_id res chain seq x y z
N PRO A 1 -14.74 10.66 -4.97
CA PRO A 1 -14.79 9.75 -6.12
C PRO A 1 -16.02 8.86 -6.06
N PRO A 2 -16.60 8.45 -7.21
CA PRO A 2 -17.74 7.55 -7.23
C PRO A 2 -17.40 6.19 -6.58
N VAL A 3 -18.40 5.58 -5.94
CA VAL A 3 -18.26 4.32 -5.17
C VAL A 3 -17.44 3.23 -5.88
N PRO A 4 -17.57 3.00 -7.21
CA PRO A 4 -16.78 1.98 -7.90
C PRO A 4 -15.27 2.27 -7.89
N GLN A 5 -14.84 3.53 -7.96
CA GLN A 5 -13.41 3.88 -7.92
C GLN A 5 -12.80 3.65 -6.54
N GLN A 6 -13.54 3.92 -5.47
CA GLN A 6 -13.08 3.65 -4.11
C GLN A 6 -12.85 2.15 -3.87
N VAL A 7 -13.77 1.31 -4.32
CA VAL A 7 -13.65 -0.15 -4.19
C VAL A 7 -12.41 -0.68 -4.92
N VAL A 8 -12.16 -0.22 -6.15
CA VAL A 8 -10.96 -0.62 -6.90
C VAL A 8 -9.68 -0.26 -6.15
N VAL A 9 -9.61 0.96 -5.60
CA VAL A 9 -8.44 1.41 -4.85
C VAL A 9 -8.22 0.56 -3.59
N TRP A 10 -9.28 0.19 -2.87
CA TRP A 10 -9.15 -0.70 -1.70
C TRP A 10 -8.64 -2.09 -2.08
N ILE A 11 -9.17 -2.67 -3.16
CA ILE A 11 -8.71 -3.96 -3.69
C ILE A 11 -7.23 -3.89 -4.05
N VAL A 12 -6.79 -2.86 -4.74
CA VAL A 12 -5.38 -2.70 -5.13
C VAL A 12 -4.48 -2.62 -3.90
N ARG A 13 -4.83 -1.83 -2.89
CA ARG A 13 -4.08 -1.72 -1.63
C ARG A 13 -3.95 -3.09 -0.94
N PHE A 14 -5.05 -3.82 -0.90
CA PHE A 14 -5.09 -5.15 -0.30
C PHE A 14 -4.21 -6.16 -1.05
N VAL A 15 -4.27 -6.17 -2.38
CA VAL A 15 -3.45 -7.02 -3.25
C VAL A 15 -1.95 -6.69 -3.11
N VAL A 16 -1.59 -5.41 -3.00
CA VAL A 16 -0.20 -5.00 -2.72
C VAL A 16 0.27 -5.59 -1.38
N GLY A 17 -0.57 -5.59 -0.36
CA GLY A 17 -0.27 -6.24 0.92
C GLY A 17 0.01 -7.74 0.79
N ILE A 18 -0.84 -8.48 0.08
CA ILE A 18 -0.61 -9.90 -0.23
C ILE A 18 0.72 -10.09 -0.95
N SER A 19 1.02 -9.23 -1.93
CA SER A 19 2.27 -9.26 -2.70
C SER A 19 3.50 -9.03 -1.82
N CYS A 20 3.41 -8.19 -0.79
CA CYS A 20 4.51 -7.97 0.18
C CYS A 20 4.88 -9.26 0.92
N TYR A 21 3.88 -10.06 1.30
CA TYR A 21 4.13 -11.33 1.97
C TYR A 21 4.81 -12.37 1.05
N VAL A 22 4.41 -12.44 -0.21
CA VAL A 22 4.92 -13.42 -1.18
C VAL A 22 6.32 -13.06 -1.69
N SER A 23 6.65 -11.79 -1.76
CA SER A 23 7.90 -11.29 -2.31
C SER A 23 9.10 -11.58 -1.40
N ARG A 24 10.24 -11.91 -2.02
CA ARG A 24 11.50 -12.20 -1.32
C ARG A 24 12.33 -10.94 -1.05
N SER A 25 12.12 -9.87 -1.79
CA SER A 25 13.01 -8.69 -1.80
C SER A 25 12.22 -7.38 -1.72
N ASN A 26 11.43 -7.22 -0.65
CA ASN A 26 10.58 -6.04 -0.48
C ASN A 26 11.36 -4.72 -0.36
N TRP A 27 12.57 -4.73 0.24
CA TRP A 27 13.37 -3.52 0.35
C TRP A 27 13.77 -2.95 -1.02
N LYS A 28 14.19 -3.82 -1.97
CA LYS A 28 14.51 -3.38 -3.34
C LYS A 28 13.29 -2.83 -4.06
N ARG A 29 12.16 -3.53 -3.96
CA ARG A 29 10.88 -3.08 -4.54
C ARG A 29 10.42 -1.76 -3.94
N GLY A 30 10.53 -1.59 -2.63
CA GLY A 30 10.17 -0.36 -1.94
C GLY A 30 11.04 0.82 -2.38
N ILE A 31 12.36 0.63 -2.45
CA ILE A 31 13.29 1.67 -2.94
C ILE A 31 13.02 2.00 -4.40
N MET A 32 12.84 0.98 -5.26
CA MET A 32 12.55 1.20 -6.67
C MET A 32 11.24 1.98 -6.86
N ALA A 33 10.19 1.61 -6.14
CA ALA A 33 8.92 2.35 -6.13
C ALA A 33 9.11 3.80 -5.65
N ALA A 34 9.93 4.04 -4.63
CA ALA A 34 10.25 5.38 -4.14
C ALA A 34 10.99 6.22 -5.20
N VAL A 35 11.97 5.62 -5.89
CA VAL A 35 12.70 6.30 -6.97
C VAL A 35 11.75 6.68 -8.11
N PHE A 36 10.89 5.75 -8.56
CA PHE A 36 9.91 6.06 -9.60
C PHE A 36 8.89 7.11 -9.13
N ALA A 37 8.46 7.07 -7.87
CA ALA A 37 7.59 8.08 -7.30
C ALA A 37 8.23 9.48 -7.36
N MET A 38 9.49 9.58 -6.96
CA MET A 38 10.27 10.83 -7.02
C MET A 38 10.44 11.34 -8.46
N LEU A 39 10.73 10.44 -9.41
CA LEU A 39 10.84 10.81 -10.83
C LEU A 39 9.51 11.35 -11.37
N ILE A 40 8.38 10.72 -11.04
CA ILE A 40 7.06 11.21 -11.44
C ILE A 40 6.80 12.60 -10.86
N THR A 41 7.08 12.82 -9.58
CA THR A 41 6.93 14.14 -8.95
C THR A 41 7.79 15.19 -9.65
N LEU A 42 9.03 14.85 -9.99
CA LEU A 42 9.95 15.76 -10.67
C LEU A 42 9.45 16.12 -12.07
N VAL A 43 9.02 15.12 -12.85
CA VAL A 43 8.49 15.34 -14.20
C VAL A 43 7.18 16.14 -14.17
N THR A 44 6.25 15.78 -13.28
CA THR A 44 4.95 16.47 -13.18
C THR A 44 5.08 17.89 -12.65
N SER A 45 6.09 18.17 -11.82
CA SER A 45 6.37 19.52 -11.36
C SER A 45 6.81 20.45 -12.52
N GLN A 46 7.52 19.92 -13.51
CA GLN A 46 7.91 20.68 -14.71
C GLN A 46 6.72 20.93 -15.66
N LEU A 47 5.71 20.06 -15.64
CA LEU A 47 4.51 20.17 -16.47
C LEU A 47 3.41 21.06 -15.86
N GLY A 48 3.67 21.68 -14.71
CA GLY A 48 2.70 22.53 -14.02
C GLY A 48 1.58 21.78 -13.30
N MET A 49 1.57 20.43 -13.34
CA MET A 49 0.64 19.57 -12.63
C MET A 49 1.40 18.83 -11.52
N THR A 50 1.59 19.46 -10.38
CA THR A 50 2.41 18.88 -9.31
C THR A 50 1.68 17.75 -8.58
N ILE A 51 2.12 16.51 -8.80
CA ILE A 51 1.76 15.37 -7.95
C ILE A 51 2.74 15.34 -6.77
N ARG A 52 2.31 15.86 -5.62
CA ARG A 52 3.19 15.94 -4.44
C ARG A 52 3.28 14.61 -3.69
N PHE A 53 2.16 13.91 -3.56
CA PHE A 53 2.09 12.62 -2.89
C PHE A 53 1.02 11.74 -3.54
N GLY A 54 1.42 10.99 -4.56
CA GLY A 54 0.53 10.09 -5.30
C GLY A 54 0.55 8.65 -4.75
N ILE A 55 -0.24 7.80 -5.38
CA ILE A 55 -0.41 6.38 -5.01
C ILE A 55 0.92 5.61 -4.95
N LEU A 56 1.88 5.95 -5.79
CA LEU A 56 3.18 5.28 -5.85
C LEU A 56 4.05 5.60 -4.62
N HIS A 57 3.99 6.85 -4.11
CA HIS A 57 4.66 7.24 -2.86
C HIS A 57 4.08 6.45 -1.67
N MET A 58 2.76 6.35 -1.62
CA MET A 58 2.06 5.59 -0.58
C MET A 58 2.46 4.09 -0.63
N PHE A 59 2.53 3.48 -1.82
CA PHE A 59 2.95 2.08 -1.94
C PHE A 59 4.42 1.89 -1.57
N ALA A 60 5.31 2.78 -1.98
CA ALA A 60 6.72 2.72 -1.59
C ALA A 60 6.87 2.75 -0.07
N PHE A 61 6.18 3.67 0.60
CA PHE A 61 6.16 3.76 2.06
C PHE A 61 5.60 2.49 2.71
N ALA A 62 4.46 1.97 2.23
CA ALA A 62 3.82 0.79 2.77
C ALA A 62 4.70 -0.48 2.63
N ILE A 63 5.38 -0.66 1.48
CA ILE A 63 6.27 -1.79 1.23
C ILE A 63 7.51 -1.71 2.14
N LEU A 64 8.10 -0.51 2.29
CA LEU A 64 9.26 -0.31 3.17
C LEU A 64 8.89 -0.49 4.64
N LEU A 65 7.73 -0.01 5.06
CA LEU A 65 7.24 -0.22 6.43
C LEU A 65 7.02 -1.72 6.69
N TRP A 66 6.40 -2.44 5.76
CA TRP A 66 6.22 -3.88 5.90
C TRP A 66 7.57 -4.61 5.99
N TRP A 67 8.56 -4.24 5.16
CA TRP A 67 9.91 -4.79 5.25
C TRP A 67 10.56 -4.51 6.61
N LEU A 68 10.39 -3.32 7.15
CA LEU A 68 10.88 -2.95 8.47
C LEU A 68 10.25 -3.83 9.56
N ILE A 69 8.93 -4.02 9.53
CA ILE A 69 8.20 -4.91 10.46
C ILE A 69 8.75 -6.34 10.35
N ASP A 70 8.95 -6.85 9.14
CA ASP A 70 9.49 -8.20 8.93
C ASP A 70 10.91 -8.35 9.49
N THR A 71 11.75 -7.34 9.30
CA THR A 71 13.12 -7.29 9.83
C THR A 71 13.12 -7.26 11.36
N VAL A 72 12.29 -6.41 11.97
CA VAL A 72 12.15 -6.32 13.44
C VAL A 72 11.61 -7.64 14.03
N CYS A 73 10.68 -8.28 13.34
CA CYS A 73 10.16 -9.60 13.71
C CYS A 73 11.14 -10.75 13.45
N ARG A 74 12.36 -10.44 13.00
CA ARG A 74 13.42 -11.42 12.66
C ARG A 74 12.95 -12.45 11.65
N HIS A 75 12.21 -12.02 10.64
CA HIS A 75 11.64 -12.84 9.55
C HIS A 75 10.77 -14.02 10.01
N LYS A 76 10.23 -13.96 11.24
CA LYS A 76 9.30 -14.97 11.75
C LYS A 76 7.91 -14.70 11.18
N LYS A 77 7.54 -15.41 10.13
CA LYS A 77 6.32 -15.20 9.31
C LYS A 77 5.05 -14.99 10.12
N LEU A 78 4.80 -15.81 11.16
CA LEU A 78 3.62 -15.66 12.00
C LEU A 78 3.66 -14.36 12.79
N ARG A 79 4.81 -14.00 13.39
CA ARG A 79 4.95 -12.76 14.15
C ARG A 79 4.76 -11.55 13.25
N THR A 80 5.42 -11.53 12.08
CA THR A 80 5.26 -10.46 11.09
C THR A 80 3.80 -10.30 10.69
N ALA A 81 3.11 -11.40 10.42
CA ALA A 81 1.69 -11.39 10.03
C ALA A 81 0.79 -10.83 11.15
N VAL A 82 0.96 -11.29 12.39
CA VAL A 82 0.17 -10.81 13.53
C VAL A 82 0.45 -9.34 13.84
N VAL A 83 1.72 -8.94 13.85
CA VAL A 83 2.11 -7.53 14.07
C VAL A 83 1.54 -6.64 12.96
N SER A 84 1.63 -7.06 11.70
CA SER A 84 1.04 -6.32 10.58
C SER A 84 -0.47 -6.19 10.72
N LEU A 85 -1.18 -7.24 11.14
CA LEU A 85 -2.62 -7.18 11.38
C LEU A 85 -2.97 -6.19 12.48
N VAL A 86 -2.30 -6.28 13.63
CA VAL A 86 -2.57 -5.41 14.78
C VAL A 86 -2.28 -3.95 14.43
N LEU A 87 -1.14 -3.68 13.80
CA LEU A 87 -0.80 -2.32 13.36
C LEU A 87 -1.75 -1.82 12.28
N GLY A 88 -2.16 -2.67 11.34
CA GLY A 88 -3.12 -2.30 10.29
C GLY A 88 -4.47 -1.90 10.86
N ILE A 89 -5.00 -2.69 11.80
CA ILE A 89 -6.25 -2.37 12.51
C ILE A 89 -6.10 -1.09 13.34
N ALA A 90 -4.99 -0.93 14.06
CA ALA A 90 -4.74 0.27 14.87
C ALA A 90 -4.68 1.54 14.00
N ILE A 91 -4.00 1.49 12.85
CA ILE A 91 -3.93 2.61 11.90
C ILE A 91 -5.32 3.01 11.40
N ILE A 92 -6.16 2.04 11.01
CA ILE A 92 -7.52 2.31 10.53
C ILE A 92 -8.40 2.85 11.67
N ALA A 93 -8.29 2.30 12.87
CA ALA A 93 -9.06 2.75 14.03
C ALA A 93 -8.67 4.19 14.43
N ILE A 94 -7.39 4.53 14.39
CA ILE A 94 -6.89 5.88 14.64
C ILE A 94 -7.44 6.84 13.59
N ASP A 95 -7.34 6.48 12.31
CA ASP A 95 -7.85 7.32 11.22
C ASP A 95 -9.36 7.57 11.35
N TYR A 96 -10.13 6.53 11.61
CA TYR A 96 -11.58 6.65 11.83
C TYR A 96 -11.91 7.54 13.04
N GLY A 97 -11.19 7.37 14.16
CA GLY A 97 -11.39 8.18 15.36
C GLY A 97 -11.10 9.66 15.11
N PHE A 98 -10.00 9.98 14.46
CA PHE A 98 -9.65 11.37 14.13
C PHE A 98 -10.56 11.97 13.06
N SER A 99 -10.95 11.21 12.03
CA SER A 99 -11.90 11.67 11.02
C SER A 99 -13.25 12.01 11.64
N SER A 100 -13.76 11.18 12.54
CA SER A 100 -14.99 11.44 13.28
C SER A 100 -14.89 12.67 14.18
N ALA A 101 -13.76 12.85 14.87
CA ALA A 101 -13.52 14.02 15.70
C ALA A 101 -13.46 15.31 14.85
N TYR A 102 -12.85 15.24 13.66
CA TYR A 102 -12.79 16.36 12.72
C TYR A 102 -14.18 16.73 12.18
N GLU A 103 -15.00 15.75 11.82
CA GLU A 103 -16.39 15.97 11.40
C GLU A 103 -17.23 16.61 12.51
N ASN A 104 -16.97 16.27 13.78
CA ASN A 104 -17.60 16.87 14.94
C ASN A 104 -17.08 18.29 15.30
N GLY A 105 -16.29 18.90 14.42
CA GLY A 105 -15.84 20.29 14.55
C GLY A 105 -14.50 20.48 15.26
N MET A 106 -13.82 19.41 15.66
CA MET A 106 -12.48 19.50 16.21
C MET A 106 -11.49 19.90 15.09
N ARG A 107 -10.75 20.99 15.29
CA ARG A 107 -9.75 21.45 14.32
C ARG A 107 -8.38 20.94 14.71
N PHE A 108 -7.77 20.18 13.81
CA PHE A 108 -6.37 19.80 13.90
C PHE A 108 -5.50 20.86 13.22
N THR A 109 -4.18 20.72 13.34
CA THR A 109 -3.25 21.67 12.71
C THR A 109 -3.51 21.79 11.21
N THR A 110 -3.53 23.01 10.72
CA THR A 110 -3.66 23.32 9.28
C THR A 110 -2.31 23.41 8.57
N ASP A 111 -1.25 22.91 9.21
CA ASP A 111 0.08 22.93 8.62
C ASP A 111 0.11 22.03 7.39
N LYS A 112 0.30 22.67 6.24
CA LYS A 112 0.32 22.00 4.92
C LYS A 112 1.48 21.03 4.71
N THR A 113 2.45 21.00 5.62
CA THR A 113 3.61 20.09 5.54
C THR A 113 3.22 18.65 5.79
N TRP A 114 2.17 18.39 6.56
CA TRP A 114 1.73 17.03 6.93
C TRP A 114 0.55 16.51 6.12
N PHE A 115 0.20 17.18 5.00
CA PHE A 115 -0.95 16.80 4.18
C PHE A 115 -0.96 15.34 3.72
N PHE A 116 0.22 14.72 3.55
CA PHE A 116 0.35 13.35 3.07
C PHE A 116 0.05 12.31 4.16
N VAL A 117 -0.06 12.71 5.42
CA VAL A 117 -0.27 11.75 6.52
C VAL A 117 -1.72 11.28 6.55
N ALA A 118 -2.70 12.18 6.53
CA ALA A 118 -4.12 11.83 6.60
C ALA A 118 -5.01 12.90 5.96
N ASP A 119 -6.18 12.49 5.46
CA ASP A 119 -7.15 13.39 4.83
C ASP A 119 -7.67 14.48 5.79
N TRP A 120 -7.85 14.14 7.05
CA TRP A 120 -8.32 15.08 8.08
C TRP A 120 -7.28 16.17 8.45
N LEU A 121 -6.01 16.02 8.05
CA LEU A 121 -4.98 17.05 8.12
C LEU A 121 -4.92 17.93 6.87
N ASN A 122 -5.57 17.50 5.79
CA ASN A 122 -5.45 18.10 4.46
C ASN A 122 -6.45 19.21 4.19
N ALA A 123 -6.73 20.08 5.14
CA ALA A 123 -7.66 21.20 4.93
C ALA A 123 -7.15 22.14 3.82
N GLY A 124 -7.60 21.93 2.58
CA GLY A 124 -7.39 22.83 1.45
C GLY A 124 -6.13 22.63 0.61
N VAL A 125 -5.48 21.47 0.67
CA VAL A 125 -4.40 21.11 -0.27
C VAL A 125 -4.99 20.36 -1.46
N SER A 126 -4.94 20.97 -2.64
CA SER A 126 -5.31 20.31 -3.89
C SER A 126 -4.07 19.67 -4.52
N SER A 127 -4.13 18.37 -4.76
CA SER A 127 -3.16 17.64 -5.57
C SER A 127 -3.93 16.78 -6.57
N SER A 128 -3.44 16.68 -7.80
CA SER A 128 -4.13 15.95 -8.88
C SER A 128 -4.29 14.46 -8.59
N ASP A 129 -3.37 13.88 -7.82
CA ASP A 129 -3.39 12.46 -7.42
C ASP A 129 -2.94 12.39 -5.95
N TYR A 130 -3.91 12.48 -5.05
CA TYR A 130 -3.66 12.51 -3.61
C TYR A 130 -4.07 11.19 -2.96
N TYR A 131 -3.11 10.55 -2.30
CA TYR A 131 -3.35 9.34 -1.52
C TYR A 131 -2.67 9.43 -0.16
N PRO A 132 -3.43 9.65 0.92
CA PRO A 132 -2.87 9.73 2.26
C PRO A 132 -2.31 8.39 2.74
N ILE A 133 -1.30 8.46 3.61
CA ILE A 133 -0.73 7.27 4.25
C ILE A 133 -1.81 6.58 5.11
N PHE A 134 -2.54 7.35 5.91
CA PHE A 134 -3.70 6.86 6.66
C PHE A 134 -4.98 7.04 5.82
N PRO A 135 -5.85 6.03 5.71
CA PRO A 135 -5.76 4.66 6.25
C PRO A 135 -5.06 3.65 5.31
N SER A 136 -4.49 4.14 4.20
CA SER A 136 -4.02 3.31 3.08
C SER A 136 -3.04 2.22 3.48
N VAL A 137 -2.07 2.58 4.32
CA VAL A 137 -1.06 1.64 4.85
C VAL A 137 -1.72 0.56 5.71
N GLY A 138 -2.76 0.90 6.46
CA GLY A 138 -3.52 -0.06 7.25
C GLY A 138 -4.09 -1.20 6.39
N TYR A 139 -4.70 -0.88 5.24
CA TYR A 139 -5.21 -1.88 4.31
C TYR A 139 -4.11 -2.75 3.71
N VAL A 140 -2.94 -2.19 3.39
CA VAL A 140 -1.78 -2.96 2.90
C VAL A 140 -1.28 -3.93 3.98
N LEU A 141 -1.17 -3.50 5.22
CA LEU A 141 -0.72 -4.35 6.33
C LEU A 141 -1.71 -5.49 6.61
N ILE A 142 -3.01 -5.22 6.59
CA ILE A 142 -4.05 -6.25 6.70
C ILE A 142 -3.95 -7.23 5.52
N GLY A 143 -3.78 -6.72 4.29
CA GLY A 143 -3.56 -7.55 3.10
C GLY A 143 -2.37 -8.51 3.26
N SER A 144 -1.29 -8.08 3.91
CA SER A 144 -0.11 -8.94 4.15
C SER A 144 -0.41 -10.10 5.11
N PHE A 145 -1.29 -9.90 6.09
CA PHE A 145 -1.78 -10.99 6.96
C PHE A 145 -2.59 -12.02 6.16
N PHE A 146 -3.46 -11.57 5.27
CA PHE A 146 -4.16 -12.48 4.36
C PHE A 146 -3.18 -13.20 3.41
N GLY A 147 -2.12 -12.52 2.98
CA GLY A 147 -1.03 -13.16 2.25
C GLY A 147 -0.40 -14.33 3.03
N TYR A 148 -0.20 -14.15 4.35
CA TYR A 148 0.23 -15.24 5.23
C TYR A 148 -0.79 -16.38 5.27
N LEU A 149 -2.07 -16.11 5.47
CA LEU A 149 -3.11 -17.15 5.54
C LEU A 149 -3.20 -17.96 4.24
N LEU A 150 -3.15 -17.29 3.09
CA LEU A 150 -3.34 -17.90 1.78
C LEU A 150 -2.10 -18.68 1.31
N TYR A 151 -0.89 -18.16 1.56
CA TYR A 151 0.34 -18.69 0.97
C TYR A 151 1.30 -19.33 1.99
N ASN A 152 0.96 -19.39 3.27
CA ASN A 152 1.84 -19.96 4.30
C ASN A 152 2.21 -21.43 4.01
N LYS A 153 1.29 -22.23 3.49
CA LYS A 153 1.51 -23.64 3.14
C LYS A 153 2.16 -23.84 1.76
N ARG A 154 2.56 -22.78 1.06
CA ARG A 154 3.14 -22.83 -0.30
C ARG A 154 2.36 -23.69 -1.32
N ARG A 155 1.06 -23.86 -1.09
CA ARG A 155 0.17 -24.56 -2.01
C ARG A 155 -0.53 -23.56 -2.90
N SER A 156 -0.62 -23.85 -4.19
CA SER A 156 -1.45 -23.05 -5.09
C SER A 156 -2.90 -23.08 -4.64
N LEU A 157 -3.53 -21.90 -4.58
CA LEU A 157 -4.97 -21.78 -4.26
C LEU A 157 -5.84 -22.47 -5.31
N PHE A 158 -5.32 -22.55 -6.54
CA PHE A 158 -6.02 -23.14 -7.67
C PHE A 158 -5.14 -24.17 -8.40
N PRO A 159 -4.89 -25.37 -7.81
CA PRO A 159 -4.00 -26.35 -8.39
C PRO A 159 -4.50 -26.90 -9.75
N ARG A 160 -5.80 -26.79 -10.01
CA ARG A 160 -6.42 -27.25 -11.28
C ARG A 160 -6.23 -26.25 -12.43
N LEU A 161 -6.01 -24.97 -12.16
CA LEU A 161 -5.78 -23.95 -13.18
C LEU A 161 -4.46 -24.18 -13.95
N GLY A 162 -3.46 -24.78 -13.31
CA GLY A 162 -2.18 -25.12 -13.94
C GLY A 162 -2.26 -26.17 -15.05
N ARG A 163 -3.42 -26.81 -15.27
CA ARG A 163 -3.64 -27.77 -16.35
C ARG A 163 -4.07 -27.13 -17.68
N TYR A 164 -4.45 -25.87 -17.69
CA TYR A 164 -4.91 -25.20 -18.90
C TYR A 164 -3.81 -24.31 -19.45
N SER A 165 -3.52 -24.44 -20.74
CA SER A 165 -2.43 -23.69 -21.44
C SER A 165 -2.71 -22.19 -21.60
N TRP A 166 -3.91 -21.72 -21.25
CA TRP A 166 -4.26 -20.29 -21.36
C TRP A 166 -3.52 -19.36 -20.37
N HIS A 167 -2.85 -19.94 -19.36
CA HIS A 167 -2.01 -19.15 -18.43
C HIS A 167 -0.62 -18.81 -19.04
N ALA A 168 -0.22 -19.40 -20.16
CA ALA A 168 1.10 -19.17 -20.77
C ALA A 168 1.46 -17.68 -20.98
N PRO A 169 0.55 -16.80 -21.47
CA PRO A 169 0.84 -15.38 -21.59
C PRO A 169 1.05 -14.71 -20.22
N PHE A 170 0.32 -15.13 -19.20
CA PHE A 170 0.49 -14.58 -17.84
C PHE A 170 1.81 -15.05 -17.21
N ASP A 171 2.22 -16.28 -17.44
CA ASP A 171 3.52 -16.81 -17.00
C ASP A 171 4.68 -16.07 -17.68
N PHE A 172 4.56 -15.76 -18.96
CA PHE A 172 5.54 -14.96 -19.70
C PHE A 172 5.69 -13.57 -19.10
N TRP A 173 4.59 -12.84 -18.91
CA TRP A 173 4.60 -11.52 -18.28
C TRP A 173 5.06 -11.58 -16.82
N GLY A 174 4.68 -12.60 -16.07
CA GLY A 174 5.13 -12.81 -14.70
C GLY A 174 6.64 -13.05 -14.60
N ARG A 175 7.23 -13.76 -15.56
CA ARG A 175 8.69 -13.94 -15.64
C ARG A 175 9.41 -12.64 -15.95
N ILE A 176 8.94 -11.86 -16.90
CA ILE A 176 9.51 -10.54 -17.20
C ILE A 176 9.45 -9.64 -15.97
N ALA A 177 8.31 -9.58 -15.28
CA ALA A 177 8.15 -8.78 -14.06
C ALA A 177 9.07 -9.20 -12.89
N LEU A 178 9.57 -10.43 -12.90
CA LEU A 178 10.55 -10.91 -11.91
C LEU A 178 11.99 -10.52 -12.24
N TRP A 179 12.28 -10.13 -13.49
CA TRP A 179 13.61 -9.69 -13.95
C TRP A 179 13.80 -8.17 -13.85
N VAL A 180 12.72 -7.43 -13.72
CA VAL A 180 12.68 -5.98 -13.47
C VAL A 180 12.54 -5.74 -11.96
#